data_5fab6a51cb6e98f333319c87cff21f14
#
_entry.id   5fab6a51cb6e98f333319c87cff21f14
#
_cell.length_a   1.000
_cell.length_b   1.000
_cell.length_c   1.000
_cell.angle_alpha   90.00
_cell.angle_beta   90.00
_cell.angle_gamma   90.00
#
_symmetry.space_group_name_H-M   'P 1'
#
loop_
_entity.id
_entity.type
_entity.pdbx_description
1 polymer ?
#
loop_
_entity_poly.entity_id
_entity_poly.type
_entity_poly.pdbx_seq_one_letter_code
_entity_poly.pdbx_strand_id
1 'polypeptide(L)'
;MRRGFKSEAERLADRVRTQIGLRSDAPPDIRQLAAHLGVEVIDAQILVGMESLRELESLQPGAFSAATFHLAGGRTVAVYNPCNEPARTKSDIAHELAHVMLGHEVRELQQIGGHAFFTCNPEQEEEANWLAGCLLLPRELLLHHAYAGADAQALAATAGVSVPMARFRLNTSGVLLQARRSRTTRGSGRP
;
A
#
# COMPACT_ATOMS: atom_id res chain seq x y z
N MET A 1 -1.63 7.46 -14.72
CA MET A 1 -2.54 6.30 -14.48
C MET A 1 -3.53 6.14 -15.63
N ARG A 2 -3.66 4.95 -16.21
CA ARG A 2 -4.54 4.63 -17.34
C ARG A 2 -6.02 4.76 -17.00
N ARG A 3 -6.85 5.06 -18.02
CA ARG A 3 -8.30 5.21 -17.86
C ARG A 3 -8.94 3.90 -17.37
N GLY A 4 -9.81 3.99 -16.37
CA GLY A 4 -10.52 2.82 -15.80
C GLY A 4 -9.74 2.03 -14.75
N PHE A 5 -8.44 2.32 -14.55
CA PHE A 5 -7.58 1.60 -13.62
C PHE A 5 -8.13 1.56 -12.18
N LYS A 6 -8.71 2.66 -11.71
CA LYS A 6 -9.29 2.73 -10.34
C LYS A 6 -10.28 1.60 -10.06
N SER A 7 -11.19 1.35 -11.00
CA SER A 7 -12.17 0.28 -10.87
C SER A 7 -11.56 -1.11 -11.08
N GLU A 8 -10.53 -1.21 -11.90
CA GLU A 8 -9.77 -2.44 -12.09
C GLU A 8 -9.02 -2.81 -10.82
N ALA A 9 -8.33 -1.86 -10.17
CA ALA A 9 -7.61 -2.06 -8.93
C ALA A 9 -8.54 -2.51 -7.77
N GLU A 10 -9.73 -1.90 -7.63
CA GLU A 10 -10.71 -2.36 -6.64
C GLU A 10 -11.09 -3.83 -6.91
N ARG A 11 -11.44 -4.21 -8.15
CA ARG A 11 -11.78 -5.59 -8.49
C ARG A 11 -10.62 -6.56 -8.30
N LEU A 12 -9.38 -6.14 -8.61
CA LEU A 12 -8.19 -6.96 -8.42
C LEU A 12 -7.94 -7.20 -6.93
N ALA A 13 -8.00 -6.14 -6.13
CA ALA A 13 -7.86 -6.25 -4.69
C ALA A 13 -8.93 -7.16 -4.07
N ASP A 14 -10.20 -7.01 -4.45
CA ASP A 14 -11.30 -7.85 -3.96
C ASP A 14 -11.09 -9.33 -4.31
N ARG A 15 -10.64 -9.64 -5.53
CA ARG A 15 -10.33 -11.03 -5.92
C ARG A 15 -9.24 -11.64 -5.05
N VAL A 16 -8.11 -10.95 -4.88
CA VAL A 16 -6.99 -11.45 -4.08
C VAL A 16 -7.40 -11.61 -2.61
N ARG A 17 -8.11 -10.65 -2.05
CA ARG A 17 -8.63 -10.71 -0.68
C ARG A 17 -9.56 -11.92 -0.48
N THR A 18 -10.42 -12.18 -1.47
CA THR A 18 -11.30 -13.37 -1.44
C THR A 18 -10.49 -14.67 -1.52
N GLN A 19 -9.47 -14.74 -2.36
CA GLN A 19 -8.61 -15.92 -2.50
C GLN A 19 -7.86 -16.27 -1.22
N ILE A 20 -7.48 -15.29 -0.41
CA ILE A 20 -6.85 -15.51 0.91
C ILE A 20 -7.86 -15.59 2.07
N GLY A 21 -9.16 -15.66 1.76
CA GLY A 21 -10.22 -15.86 2.76
C GLY A 21 -10.49 -14.66 3.65
N LEU A 22 -10.14 -13.44 3.24
CA LEU A 22 -10.39 -12.23 4.01
C LEU A 22 -11.85 -11.77 3.87
N ARG A 23 -12.41 -11.33 4.98
CA ARG A 23 -13.67 -10.58 4.97
C ARG A 23 -13.50 -9.27 4.22
N SER A 24 -14.57 -8.81 3.59
CA SER A 24 -14.57 -7.59 2.78
C SER A 24 -14.19 -6.32 3.56
N ASP A 25 -14.41 -6.31 4.88
CA ASP A 25 -14.14 -5.18 5.79
C ASP A 25 -12.87 -5.36 6.65
N ALA A 26 -12.15 -6.48 6.54
CA ALA A 26 -10.96 -6.77 7.36
C ALA A 26 -9.66 -6.27 6.70
N PRO A 27 -8.73 -5.64 7.43
CA PRO A 27 -7.40 -5.36 6.91
C PRO A 27 -6.61 -6.65 6.72
N PRO A 28 -5.77 -6.78 5.66
CA PRO A 28 -4.97 -7.98 5.44
C PRO A 28 -3.79 -8.08 6.40
N ASP A 29 -3.40 -9.32 6.71
CA ASP A 29 -2.02 -9.59 7.10
C ASP A 29 -1.13 -9.48 5.84
N ILE A 30 -0.16 -8.58 5.87
CA ILE A 30 0.68 -8.29 4.71
C ILE A 30 1.58 -9.46 4.35
N ARG A 31 2.00 -10.28 5.33
CA ARG A 31 2.82 -11.46 5.08
C ARG A 31 2.02 -12.59 4.46
N GLN A 32 0.76 -12.78 4.88
CA GLN A 32 -0.15 -13.72 4.24
C GLN A 32 -0.42 -13.33 2.79
N LEU A 33 -0.61 -12.04 2.53
CA LEU A 33 -0.79 -11.52 1.16
C LEU A 33 0.46 -11.76 0.30
N ALA A 34 1.65 -11.46 0.82
CA ALA A 34 2.91 -11.69 0.12
C ALA A 34 3.11 -13.18 -0.21
N ALA A 35 2.88 -14.07 0.77
CA ALA A 35 3.00 -15.52 0.58
C ALA A 35 2.04 -16.03 -0.51
N HIS A 36 0.80 -15.53 -0.55
CA HIS A 36 -0.18 -15.87 -1.60
C HIS A 36 0.30 -15.46 -3.00
N LEU A 37 1.01 -14.33 -3.09
CA LEU A 37 1.58 -13.81 -4.35
C LEU A 37 2.93 -14.44 -4.71
N GLY A 38 3.43 -15.38 -3.89
CA GLY A 38 4.76 -16.00 -4.10
C GLY A 38 5.92 -15.04 -3.84
N VAL A 39 5.70 -13.99 -3.03
CA VAL A 39 6.72 -13.00 -2.67
C VAL A 39 7.23 -13.26 -1.27
N GLU A 40 8.54 -13.42 -1.14
CA GLU A 40 9.23 -13.53 0.15
C GLU A 40 9.47 -12.13 0.73
N VAL A 41 9.07 -11.90 1.98
CA VAL A 41 9.26 -10.61 2.67
C VAL A 41 10.45 -10.72 3.60
N ILE A 42 11.51 -9.96 3.32
CA ILE A 42 12.79 -9.99 4.03
C ILE A 42 13.05 -8.66 4.74
N ASP A 43 13.50 -8.75 5.99
CA ASP A 43 14.03 -7.63 6.74
C ASP A 43 15.42 -7.24 6.18
N ALA A 44 15.60 -5.97 5.80
CA ALA A 44 16.87 -5.48 5.28
C ALA A 44 18.03 -5.65 6.27
N GLN A 45 17.76 -5.71 7.57
CA GLN A 45 18.78 -5.97 8.59
C GLN A 45 19.53 -7.29 8.34
N ILE A 46 18.82 -8.31 7.79
CA ILE A 46 19.44 -9.63 7.50
C ILE A 46 20.48 -9.52 6.38
N LEU A 47 20.31 -8.55 5.47
CA LEU A 47 21.16 -8.40 4.29
C LEU A 47 22.36 -7.47 4.53
N VAL A 48 22.14 -6.34 5.21
CA VAL A 48 23.16 -5.28 5.34
C VAL A 48 23.51 -4.93 6.80
N GLY A 49 22.82 -5.50 7.75
CA GLY A 49 22.99 -5.19 9.18
C GLY A 49 22.28 -3.90 9.61
N MET A 50 21.92 -3.82 10.88
CA MET A 50 21.18 -2.68 11.45
C MET A 50 22.01 -1.39 11.49
N GLU A 51 23.32 -1.50 11.65
CA GLU A 51 24.22 -0.34 11.71
C GLU A 51 24.21 0.43 10.39
N SER A 52 24.38 -0.27 9.27
CA SER A 52 24.33 0.34 7.93
C SER A 52 22.97 0.98 7.62
N LEU A 53 21.86 0.37 8.09
CA LEU A 53 20.54 0.95 7.92
C LEU A 53 20.35 2.24 8.72
N ARG A 54 20.84 2.28 9.96
CA ARG A 54 20.81 3.49 10.80
C ARG A 54 21.69 4.59 10.25
N GLU A 55 22.86 4.23 9.72
CA GLU A 55 23.74 5.19 9.04
C GLU A 55 23.06 5.79 7.83
N LEU A 56 22.47 4.98 6.95
CA LEU A 56 21.71 5.45 5.80
C LEU A 56 20.58 6.39 6.22
N GLU A 57 19.80 6.01 7.23
CA GLU A 57 18.68 6.82 7.73
C GLU A 57 19.18 8.14 8.36
N SER A 58 20.34 8.14 8.99
CA SER A 58 20.98 9.34 9.54
C SER A 58 21.48 10.31 8.44
N LEU A 59 22.06 9.76 7.37
CA LEU A 59 22.57 10.55 6.24
C LEU A 59 21.46 11.07 5.35
N GLN A 60 20.47 10.25 5.10
CA GLN A 60 19.34 10.58 4.23
C GLN A 60 18.04 9.93 4.75
N PRO A 61 17.33 10.61 5.67
CA PRO A 61 16.09 10.07 6.23
C PRO A 61 15.06 9.69 5.17
N GLY A 62 14.54 8.46 5.24
CA GLY A 62 13.54 7.96 4.30
C GLY A 62 14.07 7.60 2.91
N ALA A 63 15.39 7.53 2.71
CA ALA A 63 15.99 7.13 1.43
C ALA A 63 15.60 5.72 0.98
N PHE A 64 15.34 4.83 1.95
CA PHE A 64 14.93 3.46 1.70
C PHE A 64 13.75 3.08 2.61
N SER A 65 12.64 2.68 2.02
CA SER A 65 11.47 2.15 2.74
C SER A 65 11.24 0.68 2.46
N ALA A 66 11.10 0.30 1.20
CA ALA A 66 11.03 -1.06 0.70
C ALA A 66 11.47 -1.11 -0.77
N ALA A 67 11.82 -2.29 -1.25
CA ALA A 67 12.11 -2.53 -2.66
C ALA A 67 11.86 -4.00 -3.03
N THR A 68 11.41 -4.24 -4.26
CA THR A 68 11.21 -5.57 -4.80
C THR A 68 12.36 -5.98 -5.72
N PHE A 69 12.80 -7.22 -5.58
CA PHE A 69 13.86 -7.81 -6.39
C PHE A 69 13.39 -9.13 -7.00
N HIS A 70 13.67 -9.32 -8.29
CA HIS A 70 13.53 -10.60 -8.96
C HIS A 70 14.89 -11.29 -9.00
N LEU A 71 15.00 -12.39 -8.30
CA LEU A 71 16.26 -13.15 -8.17
C LEU A 71 16.34 -14.25 -9.21
N ALA A 72 17.56 -14.74 -9.44
CA ALA A 72 17.78 -15.94 -10.25
C ALA A 72 16.95 -17.12 -9.70
N GLY A 73 16.43 -17.95 -10.62
CA GLY A 73 15.54 -19.06 -10.25
C GLY A 73 14.07 -18.68 -10.05
N GLY A 74 13.67 -17.46 -10.45
CA GLY A 74 12.26 -17.03 -10.46
C GLY A 74 11.72 -16.61 -9.08
N ARG A 75 12.57 -16.46 -8.08
CA ARG A 75 12.17 -15.97 -6.76
C ARG A 75 11.93 -14.45 -6.79
N THR A 76 10.86 -14.01 -6.17
CA THR A 76 10.57 -12.58 -5.95
C THR A 76 10.66 -12.26 -4.47
N VAL A 77 11.41 -11.22 -4.12
CA VAL A 77 11.68 -10.82 -2.76
C VAL A 77 11.33 -9.34 -2.56
N ALA A 78 10.53 -9.03 -1.55
CA ALA A 78 10.29 -7.67 -1.09
C ALA A 78 11.12 -7.42 0.18
N VAL A 79 12.10 -6.54 0.08
CA VAL A 79 12.98 -6.16 1.20
C VAL A 79 12.45 -4.87 1.81
N TYR A 80 12.26 -4.82 3.13
CA TYR A 80 11.76 -3.65 3.82
C TYR A 80 12.74 -3.10 4.86
N ASN A 81 12.66 -1.80 5.14
CA ASN A 81 13.44 -1.13 6.17
C ASN A 81 12.79 -1.31 7.56
N PRO A 82 13.42 -2.03 8.50
CA PRO A 82 12.88 -2.25 9.84
C PRO A 82 12.98 -1.01 10.75
N CYS A 83 13.68 0.05 10.33
CA CYS A 83 13.71 1.31 11.07
C CYS A 83 12.40 2.10 10.94
N ASN A 84 11.55 1.78 9.96
CA ASN A 84 10.25 2.41 9.79
C ASN A 84 9.23 1.91 10.83
N GLU A 85 8.27 2.77 11.16
CA GLU A 85 7.11 2.39 11.98
C GLU A 85 6.35 1.20 11.36
N PRO A 86 5.84 0.24 12.15
CA PRO A 86 5.17 -0.97 11.62
C PRO A 86 4.02 -0.68 10.64
N ALA A 87 3.23 0.36 10.90
CA ALA A 87 2.12 0.77 10.04
C ALA A 87 2.62 1.32 8.69
N ARG A 88 3.77 2.01 8.69
CA ARG A 88 4.44 2.46 7.48
C ARG A 88 5.01 1.27 6.72
N THR A 89 5.76 0.40 7.39
CA THR A 89 6.32 -0.83 6.81
C THR A 89 5.24 -1.67 6.11
N LYS A 90 4.06 -1.85 6.74
CA LYS A 90 2.93 -2.55 6.13
C LYS A 90 2.47 -1.86 4.84
N SER A 91 2.39 -0.53 4.85
CA SER A 91 1.98 0.25 3.66
C SER A 91 3.02 0.17 2.55
N ASP A 92 4.31 0.23 2.90
CA ASP A 92 5.43 0.15 1.96
C ASP A 92 5.51 -1.25 1.31
N ILE A 93 5.38 -2.32 2.10
CA ILE A 93 5.32 -3.69 1.56
C ILE A 93 4.11 -3.86 0.62
N ALA A 94 2.92 -3.35 0.99
CA ALA A 94 1.74 -3.43 0.12
C ALA A 94 1.95 -2.70 -1.22
N HIS A 95 2.69 -1.60 -1.22
CA HIS A 95 3.07 -0.88 -2.43
C HIS A 95 3.98 -1.74 -3.33
N GLU A 96 4.98 -2.40 -2.77
CA GLU A 96 5.85 -3.31 -3.50
C GLU A 96 5.08 -4.51 -4.07
N LEU A 97 4.17 -5.10 -3.28
CA LEU A 97 3.30 -6.18 -3.76
C LEU A 97 2.38 -5.72 -4.90
N ALA A 98 1.94 -4.47 -4.89
CA ALA A 98 1.15 -3.90 -5.99
C ALA A 98 1.96 -3.81 -7.28
N HIS A 99 3.25 -3.44 -7.22
CA HIS A 99 4.14 -3.48 -8.39
C HIS A 99 4.25 -4.90 -8.96
N VAL A 100 4.42 -5.91 -8.12
CA VAL A 100 4.48 -7.32 -8.54
C VAL A 100 3.17 -7.74 -9.21
N MET A 101 2.02 -7.44 -8.60
CA MET A 101 0.69 -7.81 -9.12
C MET A 101 0.37 -7.16 -10.47
N LEU A 102 0.89 -5.97 -10.70
CA LEU A 102 0.68 -5.21 -11.94
C LEU A 102 1.70 -5.54 -13.03
N GLY A 103 2.72 -6.36 -12.70
CA GLY A 103 3.81 -6.66 -13.62
C GLY A 103 4.59 -5.41 -14.03
N HIS A 104 4.73 -4.44 -13.12
CA HIS A 104 5.50 -3.24 -13.37
C HIS A 104 6.98 -3.60 -13.57
N GLU A 105 7.64 -2.88 -14.47
CA GLU A 105 9.06 -3.07 -14.70
C GLU A 105 9.85 -2.80 -13.42
N VAL A 106 10.87 -3.63 -13.18
CA VAL A 106 11.78 -3.45 -12.04
C VAL A 106 12.52 -2.12 -12.20
N ARG A 107 12.61 -1.36 -11.12
CA ARG A 107 13.40 -0.13 -11.08
C ARG A 107 14.85 -0.44 -11.45
N GLU A 108 15.32 0.16 -12.53
CA GLU A 108 16.73 0.05 -12.89
C GLU A 108 17.56 1.02 -12.04
N LEU A 109 18.67 0.51 -11.51
CA LEU A 109 19.67 1.36 -10.86
C LEU A 109 20.52 2.02 -11.95
N GLN A 110 20.35 3.32 -12.11
CA GLN A 110 21.20 4.12 -13.03
C GLN A 110 22.26 4.87 -12.24
N GLN A 111 23.51 4.85 -12.72
CA GLN A 111 24.59 5.69 -12.20
C GLN A 111 24.78 6.92 -13.08
N ILE A 112 24.57 8.09 -12.51
CA ILE A 112 24.81 9.38 -13.18
C ILE A 112 25.72 10.21 -12.30
N GLY A 113 26.91 10.57 -12.79
CA GLY A 113 27.85 11.42 -12.06
C GLY A 113 28.36 10.84 -10.74
N GLY A 114 28.46 9.50 -10.62
CA GLY A 114 28.88 8.82 -9.38
C GLY A 114 27.77 8.61 -8.34
N HIS A 115 26.55 9.06 -8.63
CA HIS A 115 25.38 8.85 -7.78
C HIS A 115 24.47 7.77 -8.37
N ALA A 116 23.89 6.95 -7.51
CA ALA A 116 22.93 5.93 -7.88
C ALA A 116 21.51 6.48 -7.81
N PHE A 117 20.74 6.34 -8.90
CA PHE A 117 19.35 6.73 -8.99
C PHE A 117 18.51 5.54 -9.43
N PHE A 118 17.34 5.37 -8.82
CA PHE A 118 16.33 4.44 -9.33
C PHE A 118 15.46 5.13 -10.37
N THR A 119 15.25 4.48 -11.51
CA THR A 119 14.25 4.94 -12.46
C THR A 119 12.87 4.74 -11.86
N CYS A 120 12.06 5.78 -11.88
CA CYS A 120 10.68 5.74 -11.40
C CYS A 120 9.76 6.14 -12.55
N ASN A 121 8.81 5.29 -12.89
CA ASN A 121 7.75 5.65 -13.83
C ASN A 121 6.56 6.21 -13.03
N PRO A 122 6.26 7.51 -13.13
CA PRO A 122 5.21 8.15 -12.32
C PRO A 122 3.82 7.51 -12.48
N GLU A 123 3.50 6.96 -13.66
CA GLU A 123 2.24 6.26 -13.87
C GLU A 123 2.19 4.93 -13.13
N GLN A 124 3.27 4.15 -13.16
CA GLN A 124 3.37 2.90 -12.41
C GLN A 124 3.33 3.13 -10.91
N GLU A 125 3.97 4.18 -10.41
CA GLU A 125 3.92 4.56 -8.99
C GLU A 125 2.49 4.95 -8.56
N GLU A 126 1.79 5.72 -9.39
CA GLU A 126 0.40 6.08 -9.12
C GLU A 126 -0.52 4.86 -9.10
N GLU A 127 -0.33 3.92 -10.02
CA GLU A 127 -1.08 2.66 -10.10
C GLU A 127 -0.77 1.75 -8.90
N ALA A 128 0.50 1.60 -8.52
CA ALA A 128 0.91 0.82 -7.34
C ALA A 128 0.34 1.40 -6.05
N ASN A 129 0.43 2.73 -5.86
CA ASN A 129 -0.18 3.41 -4.71
C ASN A 129 -1.69 3.17 -4.63
N TRP A 130 -2.38 3.22 -5.77
CA TRP A 130 -3.82 2.99 -5.82
C TRP A 130 -4.17 1.55 -5.45
N LEU A 131 -3.51 0.57 -6.05
CA LEU A 131 -3.78 -0.85 -5.78
C LEU A 131 -3.40 -1.23 -4.34
N ALA A 132 -2.25 -0.78 -3.83
CA ALA A 132 -1.86 -0.98 -2.44
C ALA A 132 -2.93 -0.47 -1.47
N GLY A 133 -3.44 0.73 -1.76
CA GLY A 133 -4.54 1.29 -0.99
C GLY A 133 -5.82 0.45 -1.04
N CYS A 134 -6.19 -0.13 -2.19
CA CYS A 134 -7.34 -1.03 -2.32
C CYS A 134 -7.14 -2.34 -1.54
N LEU A 135 -5.94 -2.90 -1.59
CA LEU A 135 -5.58 -4.12 -0.85
C LEU A 135 -5.71 -3.92 0.66
N LEU A 136 -5.15 -2.84 1.19
CA LEU A 136 -5.10 -2.56 2.63
C LEU A 136 -6.42 -2.03 3.18
N LEU A 137 -7.10 -1.20 2.42
CA LEU A 137 -8.28 -0.44 2.82
C LEU A 137 -9.39 -0.62 1.78
N PRO A 138 -10.09 -1.77 1.81
CA PRO A 138 -11.17 -2.06 0.88
C PRO A 138 -12.33 -1.08 1.05
N ARG A 139 -13.11 -0.91 0.00
CA ARG A 139 -14.18 0.09 -0.04
C ARG A 139 -15.21 -0.07 1.10
N GLU A 140 -15.53 -1.29 1.50
CA GLU A 140 -16.48 -1.56 2.57
C GLU A 140 -15.97 -1.06 3.93
N LEU A 141 -14.70 -1.32 4.25
CA LEU A 141 -14.05 -0.79 5.44
C LEU A 141 -14.08 0.76 5.44
N LEU A 142 -13.74 1.37 4.31
CA LEU A 142 -13.78 2.82 4.15
C LEU A 142 -15.18 3.39 4.36
N LEU A 143 -16.22 2.75 3.80
CA LEU A 143 -17.61 3.18 3.96
C LEU A 143 -18.05 3.08 5.42
N HIS A 144 -17.71 1.99 6.10
CA HIS A 144 -18.01 1.83 7.52
C HIS A 144 -17.44 3.01 8.34
N HIS A 145 -16.16 3.32 8.15
CA HIS A 145 -15.51 4.44 8.82
C HIS A 145 -16.09 5.81 8.42
N ALA A 146 -16.39 6.02 7.13
CA ALA A 146 -16.99 7.27 6.65
C ALA A 146 -18.39 7.50 7.23
N TYR A 147 -19.21 6.45 7.36
CA TYR A 147 -20.52 6.56 8.03
C TYR A 147 -20.40 6.81 9.53
N ALA A 148 -19.42 6.25 10.20
CA ALA A 148 -19.12 6.53 11.60
C ALA A 148 -18.56 7.95 11.82
N GLY A 149 -18.16 8.66 10.76
CA GLY A 149 -17.53 9.98 10.85
C GLY A 149 -16.09 9.94 11.32
N ALA A 150 -15.44 8.76 11.26
CA ALA A 150 -14.06 8.58 11.65
C ALA A 150 -13.10 9.29 10.67
N ASP A 151 -12.05 9.85 11.22
CA ASP A 151 -10.99 10.51 10.44
C ASP A 151 -9.92 9.51 9.93
N ALA A 152 -8.93 10.04 9.21
CA ALA A 152 -7.84 9.23 8.68
C ALA A 152 -6.97 8.61 9.79
N GLN A 153 -6.89 9.23 10.95
CA GLN A 153 -6.08 8.76 12.07
C GLN A 153 -6.73 7.55 12.73
N ALA A 154 -8.05 7.61 12.96
CA ALA A 154 -8.83 6.50 13.48
C ALA A 154 -8.83 5.29 12.51
N LEU A 155 -9.00 5.55 11.21
CA LEU A 155 -8.91 4.51 10.19
C LEU A 155 -7.53 3.86 10.16
N ALA A 156 -6.46 4.66 10.19
CA ALA A 156 -5.08 4.17 10.20
C ALA A 156 -4.80 3.26 11.40
N ALA A 157 -5.23 3.68 12.59
CA ALA A 157 -5.08 2.90 13.82
C ALA A 157 -5.83 1.57 13.75
N THR A 158 -7.08 1.58 13.26
CA THR A 158 -7.91 0.37 13.14
C THR A 158 -7.35 -0.63 12.14
N ALA A 159 -6.86 -0.14 10.99
CA ALA A 159 -6.35 -0.99 9.91
C ALA A 159 -4.84 -1.33 10.03
N GLY A 160 -4.13 -0.70 10.96
CA GLY A 160 -2.69 -0.85 11.12
C GLY A 160 -1.92 -0.41 9.88
N VAL A 161 -2.32 0.71 9.28
CA VAL A 161 -1.67 1.30 8.09
C VAL A 161 -1.17 2.71 8.40
N SER A 162 -0.33 3.27 7.53
CA SER A 162 0.14 4.64 7.70
C SER A 162 -1.01 5.65 7.55
N VAL A 163 -0.95 6.76 8.31
CA VAL A 163 -1.93 7.86 8.21
C VAL A 163 -1.99 8.46 6.80
N PRO A 164 -0.86 8.66 6.08
CA PRO A 164 -0.89 9.07 4.69
C PRO A 164 -1.70 8.11 3.79
N MET A 165 -1.55 6.80 3.94
CA MET A 165 -2.30 5.79 3.18
C MET A 165 -3.81 5.87 3.49
N ALA A 166 -4.19 5.96 4.77
CA ALA A 166 -5.59 6.11 5.18
C ALA A 166 -6.20 7.39 4.60
N ARG A 167 -5.49 8.52 4.68
CA ARG A 167 -5.91 9.81 4.12
C ARG A 167 -6.06 9.75 2.61
N PHE A 168 -5.08 9.16 1.92
CA PHE A 168 -5.15 8.97 0.47
C PHE A 168 -6.42 8.23 0.07
N ARG A 169 -6.70 7.09 0.69
CA ARG A 169 -7.87 6.27 0.37
C ARG A 169 -9.20 6.96 0.70
N LEU A 170 -9.33 7.60 1.86
CA LEU A 170 -10.55 8.34 2.21
C LEU A 170 -10.86 9.45 1.20
N ASN A 171 -9.84 10.21 0.79
CA ASN A 171 -10.01 11.34 -0.11
C ASN A 171 -10.27 10.93 -1.57
N THR A 172 -9.71 9.79 -2.00
CA THR A 172 -9.73 9.41 -3.42
C THR A 172 -10.79 8.39 -3.78
N SER A 173 -11.31 7.61 -2.82
CA SER A 173 -12.30 6.54 -3.06
C SER A 173 -13.75 7.03 -3.26
N GLY A 174 -14.04 8.29 -2.95
CA GLY A 174 -15.37 8.87 -3.02
C GLY A 174 -16.31 8.48 -1.87
N VAL A 175 -15.87 7.70 -0.88
CA VAL A 175 -16.72 7.23 0.24
C VAL A 175 -17.20 8.38 1.13
N LEU A 176 -16.40 9.42 1.33
CA LEU A 176 -16.81 10.59 2.10
C LEU A 176 -17.99 11.33 1.46
N LEU A 177 -17.98 11.46 0.13
CA LEU A 177 -19.08 12.05 -0.61
C LEU A 177 -20.35 11.20 -0.51
N GLN A 178 -20.20 9.88 -0.63
CA GLN A 178 -21.30 8.94 -0.48
C GLN A 178 -21.92 9.01 0.92
N ALA A 179 -21.11 9.02 1.97
CA ALA A 179 -21.56 9.11 3.37
C ALA A 179 -22.30 10.43 3.63
N ARG A 180 -21.82 11.55 3.08
CA ARG A 180 -22.49 12.86 3.19
C ARG A 180 -23.87 12.84 2.55
N ARG A 181 -24.00 12.35 1.31
CA ARG A 181 -25.27 12.26 0.59
C ARG A 181 -26.30 11.42 1.35
N SER A 182 -25.91 10.28 1.90
CA SER A 182 -26.81 9.40 2.67
C SER A 182 -27.33 10.06 3.96
N ARG A 183 -26.54 10.92 4.61
CA ARG A 183 -26.97 11.68 5.80
C ARG A 183 -28.01 12.74 5.44
N THR A 184 -27.80 13.45 4.33
CA THR A 184 -28.73 14.49 3.85
C THR A 184 -30.11 13.91 3.51
N THR A 185 -30.13 12.75 2.85
CA THR A 185 -31.39 12.07 2.47
C THR A 185 -32.16 11.57 3.69
N ARG A 186 -31.47 11.14 4.76
CA ARG A 186 -32.13 10.72 6.01
C ARG A 186 -32.65 11.89 6.85
N GLY A 187 -32.03 13.07 6.74
CA GLY A 187 -32.45 14.29 7.44
C GLY A 187 -33.68 14.97 6.83
N SER A 188 -33.92 14.80 5.53
CA SER A 188 -35.06 15.41 4.81
C SER A 188 -36.35 14.58 4.83
N GLY A 189 -36.35 13.41 5.44
CA GLY A 189 -37.47 12.49 5.49
C GLY A 189 -38.18 12.38 6.86
N ARG A 190 -38.13 13.42 7.71
CA ARG A 190 -38.96 13.48 8.91
C ARG A 190 -40.07 14.51 8.68
N PRO A 191 -41.35 14.08 8.68
CA PRO A 191 -42.49 14.97 8.68
C PRO A 191 -42.61 15.72 10.02
#